data_e4f1cf7b2d3eeb19c73fd94cca5497e1
#
_entry.id   e4f1cf7b2d3eeb19c73fd94cca5497e1
#
_cell.length_a   1.000
_cell.length_b   1.000
_cell.length_c   1.000
_cell.angle_alpha   90.00
_cell.angle_beta   90.00
_cell.angle_gamma   90.00
#
_symmetry.space_group_name_H-M   'P 1'
#
loop_
_entity.id
_entity.type
_entity.pdbx_description
1 polymer ?
#
loop_
_entity_poly.entity_id
_entity_poly.type
_entity_poly.pdbx_seq_one_letter_code
_entity_poly.pdbx_strand_id
1 'polypeptide(L)'
;MKNIRSGAFFAPCGKKSGKSGIKLDYVEPTDPKAGNTVAHAAVSKWDQTFSYGDASIKCTALTRFNDGQTAAGEKSEQGLRLTGSGLSRGIITGANLDYDCSEAEYYAISLCNNGKKALIGLDADIEADKAVLAPENGEPERAQSEKCEGINTAVLPEGFKGCVLFPVKNARESFGSVDIAWSGDITLRALLMCDTPLEMPGQGSKITNPLYSYTDKQRMQPFWECSTMYNEAMGMMKREDGSIWGRLLFVPTRINAVVDVYQKKEYKEGKDWQWIKGTNRIVRPEGSDIPYFTEEMLSGKEENGEFIPEFPAWTDGRSRFGACLYCVTDLIYEKQICVSYEYDLSQVKSEGIASTPCQSGCLVRTNARLKEGRDLKVLFYGDSIFSGCDASSMYNREPFMPYMHKLIESALASRSAGRVQVDNLAVGGWTVENGRDALFGDVGGHDYSQSYKGYDLMILSYGMNNAYTPEEEFKAATLKIMETVKEANPDIEIVLVSCMNPNPRVGWDVNQKHQGQWLKEIAQMPAWQERTALVDFYQVHKSILAYKDFSSTTGNNINHPNDWLIRVYAQNIVRAITR
;
A
#
# COMPACT_ATOMS: atom_id res chain seq x y z
N MET A 1 -12.90 -3.12 -30.16
CA MET A 1 -12.50 -3.64 -28.84
C MET A 1 -13.65 -3.41 -27.90
N LYS A 2 -14.36 -4.46 -27.52
CA LYS A 2 -15.32 -4.36 -26.42
C LYS A 2 -14.53 -4.55 -25.13
N ASN A 3 -14.39 -3.48 -24.39
CA ASN A 3 -13.71 -3.51 -23.09
C ASN A 3 -14.40 -4.52 -22.17
N ILE A 4 -13.63 -5.41 -21.56
CA ILE A 4 -14.04 -6.03 -20.31
C ILE A 4 -14.33 -4.86 -19.38
N ARG A 5 -15.55 -4.77 -18.90
CA ARG A 5 -15.92 -3.69 -17.99
C ARG A 5 -15.31 -4.04 -16.63
N SER A 6 -14.27 -3.34 -16.26
CA SER A 6 -13.84 -3.30 -14.86
C SER A 6 -15.00 -2.80 -14.02
N GLY A 7 -15.37 -3.54 -13.01
CA GLY A 7 -16.09 -2.97 -11.89
C GLY A 7 -17.59 -3.18 -11.76
N ALA A 8 -18.15 -4.32 -12.09
CA ALA A 8 -19.56 -4.57 -11.74
C ALA A 8 -19.86 -6.04 -11.48
N PHE A 9 -19.05 -6.70 -10.66
CA PHE A 9 -19.14 -8.16 -10.56
C PHE A 9 -19.84 -8.66 -9.30
N PHE A 10 -20.30 -7.78 -8.44
CA PHE A 10 -20.78 -8.19 -7.13
C PHE A 10 -22.19 -7.70 -6.86
N ALA A 11 -23.10 -8.61 -6.62
CA ALA A 11 -24.46 -8.32 -6.20
C ALA A 11 -24.61 -8.56 -4.69
N PRO A 12 -25.53 -7.87 -3.99
CA PRO A 12 -25.74 -8.06 -2.56
C PRO A 12 -26.09 -9.49 -2.23
N CYS A 13 -25.44 -10.02 -1.21
CA CYS A 13 -25.63 -11.39 -0.73
C CYS A 13 -27.07 -11.63 -0.26
N GLY A 14 -27.85 -12.34 -1.05
CA GLY A 14 -29.11 -12.93 -0.64
C GLY A 14 -28.94 -14.44 -0.54
N LYS A 15 -29.05 -15.03 0.63
CA LYS A 15 -29.11 -16.49 0.81
C LYS A 15 -30.20 -17.09 -0.06
N LYS A 16 -29.89 -17.48 -1.28
CA LYS A 16 -30.78 -18.26 -2.10
C LYS A 16 -30.03 -19.43 -2.74
N SER A 17 -30.44 -20.63 -2.36
CA SER A 17 -30.15 -21.85 -3.07
C SER A 17 -30.79 -21.79 -4.46
N GLY A 18 -30.07 -21.36 -5.45
CA GLY A 18 -30.49 -21.34 -6.84
C GLY A 18 -29.93 -22.54 -7.59
N LYS A 19 -30.62 -22.98 -8.62
CA LYS A 19 -30.26 -24.13 -9.44
C LYS A 19 -28.93 -23.95 -10.13
N SER A 20 -28.11 -24.94 -10.00
CA SER A 20 -26.74 -25.03 -10.42
C SER A 20 -26.54 -25.12 -11.91
N GLY A 21 -26.04 -24.10 -12.51
CA GLY A 21 -25.43 -24.14 -13.83
C GLY A 21 -24.56 -22.91 -13.99
N ILE A 22 -23.26 -23.10 -14.12
CA ILE A 22 -22.36 -22.01 -14.43
C ILE A 22 -22.17 -21.98 -15.94
N LYS A 23 -22.35 -20.80 -16.50
CA LYS A 23 -22.07 -20.54 -17.90
C LYS A 23 -20.80 -19.72 -18.00
N LEU A 24 -19.82 -20.23 -18.72
CA LEU A 24 -18.68 -19.45 -19.16
C LEU A 24 -19.05 -18.81 -20.51
N ASP A 25 -19.38 -17.52 -20.50
CA ASP A 25 -19.57 -16.76 -21.72
C ASP A 25 -18.23 -16.22 -22.20
N TYR A 26 -17.91 -16.57 -23.43
CA TYR A 26 -16.66 -16.20 -24.04
C TYR A 26 -16.70 -14.76 -24.59
N VAL A 27 -15.72 -13.96 -24.26
CA VAL A 27 -15.48 -12.63 -24.85
C VAL A 27 -14.31 -12.76 -25.82
N GLU A 28 -14.44 -12.30 -27.04
CA GLU A 28 -13.50 -12.47 -28.16
C GLU A 28 -12.03 -12.68 -27.80
N PRO A 29 -11.40 -13.75 -28.34
CA PRO A 29 -9.98 -13.96 -28.13
C PRO A 29 -9.17 -12.82 -28.74
N THR A 30 -8.11 -12.45 -28.08
CA THR A 30 -7.10 -11.56 -28.67
C THR A 30 -6.35 -12.20 -29.83
N ASP A 31 -6.30 -13.53 -29.85
CA ASP A 31 -5.86 -14.32 -31.00
C ASP A 31 -7.06 -14.82 -31.80
N PRO A 32 -7.24 -14.40 -33.07
CA PRO A 32 -8.33 -14.87 -33.92
C PRO A 32 -8.36 -16.40 -34.16
N LYS A 33 -7.27 -17.11 -33.80
CA LYS A 33 -7.16 -18.56 -33.89
C LYS A 33 -7.61 -19.30 -32.63
N ALA A 34 -7.75 -18.58 -31.49
CA ALA A 34 -8.32 -19.16 -30.29
C ALA A 34 -9.84 -19.32 -30.50
N GLY A 35 -10.33 -20.51 -30.49
CA GLY A 35 -11.76 -20.78 -30.67
C GLY A 35 -12.63 -20.23 -29.55
N ASN A 36 -13.88 -19.96 -29.86
CA ASN A 36 -14.89 -19.60 -28.86
C ASN A 36 -15.20 -20.82 -27.99
N THR A 37 -15.05 -20.66 -26.68
CA THR A 37 -15.34 -21.71 -25.70
C THR A 37 -16.56 -21.33 -24.88
N VAL A 38 -17.65 -22.08 -25.03
CA VAL A 38 -18.81 -21.99 -24.11
C VAL A 38 -18.85 -23.30 -23.35
N ALA A 39 -18.79 -23.22 -22.04
CA ALA A 39 -18.84 -24.39 -21.20
C ALA A 39 -19.87 -24.21 -20.09
N HIS A 40 -20.56 -25.29 -19.79
CA HIS A 40 -21.48 -25.40 -18.66
C HIS A 40 -20.84 -26.31 -17.62
N ALA A 41 -20.76 -25.85 -16.37
CA ALA A 41 -20.23 -26.67 -15.29
C ALA A 41 -21.26 -26.83 -14.17
N ALA A 42 -21.29 -28.02 -13.58
CA ALA A 42 -22.07 -28.26 -12.38
C ALA A 42 -21.29 -27.80 -11.13
N VAL A 43 -22.00 -27.21 -10.18
CA VAL A 43 -21.39 -26.67 -8.95
C VAL A 43 -21.71 -27.58 -7.79
N SER A 44 -20.71 -27.92 -6.98
CA SER A 44 -20.88 -28.58 -5.69
C SER A 44 -20.06 -27.86 -4.62
N LYS A 45 -20.51 -27.91 -3.36
CA LYS A 45 -19.73 -27.38 -2.24
C LYS A 45 -18.40 -28.12 -2.15
N TRP A 46 -17.32 -27.35 -2.08
CA TRP A 46 -15.98 -27.88 -1.92
C TRP A 46 -15.10 -26.88 -1.18
N ASP A 47 -14.66 -27.24 0.01
CA ASP A 47 -13.74 -26.47 0.80
C ASP A 47 -12.36 -27.06 0.65
N GLN A 48 -11.34 -26.24 0.56
CA GLN A 48 -9.96 -26.65 0.47
C GLN A 48 -9.14 -25.97 1.56
N THR A 49 -8.23 -26.74 2.16
CA THR A 49 -7.29 -26.25 3.13
C THR A 49 -5.88 -26.39 2.56
N PHE A 50 -5.10 -25.32 2.63
CA PHE A 50 -3.69 -25.31 2.25
C PHE A 50 -2.84 -25.12 3.47
N SER A 51 -1.64 -25.69 3.45
CA SER A 51 -0.59 -25.37 4.40
C SER A 51 0.35 -24.36 3.76
N TYR A 52 0.70 -23.31 4.52
CA TYR A 52 1.64 -22.28 4.09
C TYR A 52 2.55 -21.95 5.26
N GLY A 53 3.80 -22.47 5.25
CA GLY A 53 4.64 -22.48 6.44
C GLY A 53 3.94 -23.19 7.58
N ASP A 54 3.80 -22.53 8.72
CA ASP A 54 3.09 -23.05 9.90
C ASP A 54 1.58 -22.71 9.89
N ALA A 55 1.09 -21.98 8.89
CA ALA A 55 -0.30 -21.58 8.78
C ALA A 55 -1.13 -22.60 7.97
N SER A 56 -2.35 -22.85 8.43
CA SER A 56 -3.38 -23.61 7.69
C SER A 56 -4.40 -22.64 7.16
N ILE A 57 -4.55 -22.58 5.84
CA ILE A 57 -5.45 -21.67 5.15
C ILE A 57 -6.68 -22.43 4.70
N LYS A 58 -7.83 -22.04 5.20
CA LYS A 58 -9.11 -22.57 4.77
C LYS A 58 -9.72 -21.67 3.71
N CYS A 59 -9.99 -22.23 2.54
CA CYS A 59 -10.69 -21.54 1.47
C CYS A 59 -12.06 -22.15 1.23
N THR A 60 -13.06 -21.30 1.14
CA THR A 60 -14.44 -21.71 0.85
C THR A 60 -14.68 -21.66 -0.65
N ALA A 61 -15.27 -22.71 -1.19
CA ALA A 61 -15.57 -22.80 -2.62
C ALA A 61 -16.72 -21.85 -2.99
N LEU A 62 -16.44 -20.87 -3.82
CA LEU A 62 -17.43 -20.05 -4.50
C LEU A 62 -18.08 -20.84 -5.63
N THR A 63 -17.27 -21.62 -6.34
CA THR A 63 -17.75 -22.52 -7.38
C THR A 63 -16.76 -23.63 -7.64
N ARG A 64 -17.25 -24.80 -8.06
CA ARG A 64 -16.46 -25.95 -8.44
C ARG A 64 -16.88 -26.45 -9.81
N PHE A 65 -15.92 -26.67 -10.70
CA PHE A 65 -16.11 -27.19 -12.05
C PHE A 65 -15.90 -28.71 -12.03
N ASN A 66 -16.96 -29.48 -11.98
CA ASN A 66 -16.86 -30.95 -11.91
C ASN A 66 -16.99 -31.67 -13.26
N ASP A 67 -17.92 -31.22 -14.10
CA ASP A 67 -18.27 -31.88 -15.36
C ASP A 67 -18.36 -30.84 -16.48
N GLY A 68 -17.23 -30.20 -16.83
CA GLY A 68 -17.18 -29.24 -17.93
C GLY A 68 -17.18 -29.99 -19.28
N GLN A 69 -18.02 -29.57 -20.22
CA GLN A 69 -17.81 -29.85 -21.64
C GLN A 69 -17.06 -28.69 -22.26
N THR A 70 -15.93 -28.98 -22.89
CA THR A 70 -15.28 -27.98 -23.76
C THR A 70 -16.08 -27.84 -25.05
N ALA A 71 -15.90 -26.75 -25.80
CA ALA A 71 -16.47 -26.57 -27.13
C ALA A 71 -16.09 -27.70 -28.09
N ALA A 72 -15.03 -28.45 -27.80
CA ALA A 72 -14.61 -29.66 -28.54
C ALA A 72 -15.32 -30.94 -28.11
N GLY A 73 -16.24 -30.91 -27.13
CA GLY A 73 -17.02 -32.08 -26.70
C GLY A 73 -16.28 -33.07 -25.78
N GLU A 74 -15.07 -32.77 -25.35
CA GLU A 74 -14.31 -33.60 -24.39
C GLU A 74 -14.79 -33.36 -22.96
N LYS A 75 -15.17 -34.45 -22.29
CA LYS A 75 -15.45 -34.42 -20.85
C LYS A 75 -14.14 -34.49 -20.08
N SER A 76 -13.92 -33.52 -19.19
CA SER A 76 -12.85 -33.59 -18.23
C SER A 76 -13.44 -33.94 -16.86
N GLU A 77 -13.11 -35.10 -16.31
CA GLU A 77 -13.47 -35.52 -14.96
C GLU A 77 -12.84 -34.64 -13.86
N GLN A 78 -11.94 -33.74 -14.24
CA GLN A 78 -11.14 -32.95 -13.31
C GLN A 78 -11.47 -31.45 -13.29
N GLY A 79 -12.43 -30.99 -14.10
CA GLY A 79 -12.78 -29.56 -14.16
C GLY A 79 -13.04 -29.06 -15.59
N LEU A 80 -13.05 -27.75 -15.78
CA LEU A 80 -13.27 -27.06 -17.04
C LEU A 80 -11.92 -26.84 -17.76
N ARG A 81 -11.67 -27.51 -18.87
CA ARG A 81 -10.47 -27.34 -19.69
C ARG A 81 -10.61 -26.12 -20.61
N LEU A 82 -9.66 -25.22 -20.54
CA LEU A 82 -9.55 -24.03 -21.36
C LEU A 82 -8.23 -24.05 -22.12
N THR A 83 -8.29 -23.78 -23.42
CA THR A 83 -7.11 -23.71 -24.30
C THR A 83 -7.08 -22.34 -24.98
N GLY A 84 -5.89 -21.78 -25.16
CA GLY A 84 -5.68 -20.53 -25.88
C GLY A 84 -4.25 -20.41 -26.38
N SER A 85 -4.08 -20.05 -27.65
CA SER A 85 -2.76 -19.77 -28.25
C SER A 85 -2.26 -18.36 -27.95
N GLY A 86 -3.15 -17.47 -27.53
CA GLY A 86 -2.90 -16.12 -27.03
C GLY A 86 -3.71 -15.87 -25.77
N LEU A 87 -3.76 -14.62 -25.28
CA LEU A 87 -4.58 -14.27 -24.13
C LEU A 87 -6.07 -14.35 -24.50
N SER A 88 -6.75 -15.30 -23.93
CA SER A 88 -8.19 -15.50 -24.06
C SER A 88 -8.90 -14.97 -22.81
N ARG A 89 -10.18 -14.64 -22.93
CA ARG A 89 -10.98 -14.07 -21.86
C ARG A 89 -12.35 -14.72 -21.80
N GLY A 90 -12.92 -14.81 -20.62
CA GLY A 90 -14.26 -15.33 -20.42
C GLY A 90 -14.89 -14.81 -19.14
N ILE A 91 -16.21 -14.94 -19.05
CA ILE A 91 -17.01 -14.53 -17.90
C ILE A 91 -17.58 -15.78 -17.24
N ILE A 92 -17.27 -15.95 -15.95
CA ILE A 92 -17.91 -16.97 -15.13
C ILE A 92 -19.16 -16.34 -14.52
N THR A 93 -20.31 -16.89 -14.82
CA THR A 93 -21.59 -16.49 -14.22
C THR A 93 -22.26 -17.69 -13.57
N GLY A 94 -22.99 -17.51 -12.48
CA GLY A 94 -23.75 -18.61 -11.91
C GLY A 94 -24.12 -18.47 -10.45
N ALA A 95 -24.84 -19.47 -9.98
CA ALA A 95 -25.68 -19.41 -8.80
C ALA A 95 -24.97 -19.38 -7.43
N ASN A 96 -23.71 -19.76 -7.33
CA ASN A 96 -22.98 -19.77 -6.06
C ASN A 96 -22.01 -18.60 -5.90
N LEU A 97 -22.07 -17.64 -6.81
CA LEU A 97 -21.29 -16.41 -6.70
C LEU A 97 -21.94 -15.41 -5.73
N ASP A 98 -23.11 -15.73 -5.17
CA ASP A 98 -23.81 -14.94 -4.15
C ASP A 98 -23.28 -15.17 -2.73
N TYR A 99 -22.11 -15.79 -2.58
CA TYR A 99 -21.48 -15.96 -1.28
C TYR A 99 -20.94 -14.63 -0.75
N ASP A 100 -21.09 -14.40 0.57
CA ASP A 100 -20.52 -13.21 1.20
C ASP A 100 -18.98 -13.24 1.14
N CYS A 101 -18.41 -12.33 0.37
CA CYS A 101 -16.98 -12.19 0.16
C CYS A 101 -16.38 -10.97 0.86
N SER A 102 -17.14 -10.31 1.75
CA SER A 102 -16.71 -9.09 2.44
C SER A 102 -15.46 -9.25 3.30
N GLU A 103 -15.19 -10.47 3.74
CA GLU A 103 -14.00 -10.83 4.53
C GLU A 103 -12.91 -11.52 3.70
N ALA A 104 -12.98 -11.43 2.35
CA ALA A 104 -12.01 -12.09 1.50
C ALA A 104 -10.64 -11.41 1.58
N GLU A 105 -9.63 -12.17 1.96
CA GLU A 105 -8.22 -11.78 1.88
C GLU A 105 -7.62 -12.18 0.52
N TYR A 106 -8.09 -13.29 -0.04
CA TYR A 106 -7.68 -13.79 -1.36
C TYR A 106 -8.86 -14.33 -2.13
N TYR A 107 -8.86 -14.09 -3.45
CA TYR A 107 -9.56 -14.95 -4.39
C TYR A 107 -8.58 -15.97 -4.92
N ALA A 108 -8.97 -17.22 -4.99
CA ALA A 108 -8.11 -18.29 -5.43
C ALA A 108 -8.73 -19.08 -6.58
N ILE A 109 -7.91 -19.47 -7.54
CA ILE A 109 -8.29 -20.36 -8.62
C ILE A 109 -7.55 -21.67 -8.45
N SER A 110 -8.29 -22.75 -8.17
CA SER A 110 -7.75 -24.10 -8.22
C SER A 110 -7.72 -24.58 -9.66
N LEU A 111 -6.55 -25.00 -10.14
CA LEU A 111 -6.36 -25.37 -11.54
C LEU A 111 -5.16 -26.30 -11.75
N CYS A 112 -5.07 -26.82 -12.99
CA CYS A 112 -3.89 -27.50 -13.50
C CYS A 112 -3.41 -26.80 -14.77
N ASN A 113 -2.10 -26.65 -14.96
CA ASN A 113 -1.48 -26.31 -16.22
C ASN A 113 -1.09 -27.62 -16.94
N ASN A 114 -1.74 -27.90 -18.08
CA ASN A 114 -1.52 -29.09 -18.86
C ASN A 114 -0.42 -28.91 -19.93
N GLY A 115 0.09 -27.67 -20.07
CA GLY A 115 1.09 -27.30 -21.08
C GLY A 115 2.43 -26.89 -20.47
N LYS A 116 3.30 -26.30 -21.28
CA LYS A 116 4.63 -25.84 -20.83
C LYS A 116 4.56 -24.57 -20.00
N LYS A 117 3.86 -23.56 -20.47
CA LYS A 117 3.63 -22.28 -19.82
C LYS A 117 2.17 -21.90 -20.02
N ALA A 118 1.54 -21.44 -18.98
CA ALA A 118 0.21 -20.86 -19.08
C ALA A 118 0.14 -19.56 -18.28
N LEU A 119 -0.87 -18.74 -18.57
CA LEU A 119 -1.18 -17.52 -17.84
C LEU A 119 -2.59 -17.64 -17.29
N ILE A 120 -2.82 -17.07 -16.12
CA ILE A 120 -4.15 -16.94 -15.52
C ILE A 120 -4.30 -15.60 -14.84
N GLY A 121 -5.41 -14.92 -15.05
CA GLY A 121 -5.76 -13.65 -14.42
C GLY A 121 -7.24 -13.59 -14.07
N LEU A 122 -7.55 -12.78 -13.10
CA LEU A 122 -8.89 -12.39 -12.68
C LEU A 122 -9.07 -10.91 -12.93
N ASP A 123 -10.19 -10.50 -13.51
CA ASP A 123 -10.61 -9.11 -13.53
C ASP A 123 -11.49 -8.84 -12.30
N ALA A 124 -10.84 -8.71 -11.19
CA ALA A 124 -11.39 -8.32 -9.90
C ALA A 124 -10.47 -7.30 -9.26
N ASP A 125 -10.91 -6.66 -8.19
CA ASP A 125 -10.09 -5.69 -7.46
C ASP A 125 -9.03 -6.42 -6.61
N ILE A 126 -7.99 -6.91 -7.30
CA ILE A 126 -6.93 -7.77 -6.77
C ILE A 126 -5.55 -7.19 -7.06
N GLU A 127 -4.57 -7.65 -6.30
CA GLU A 127 -3.16 -7.40 -6.52
C GLU A 127 -2.53 -8.58 -7.29
N ALA A 128 -2.84 -8.67 -8.60
CA ALA A 128 -2.42 -9.83 -9.42
C ALA A 128 -0.89 -10.00 -9.54
N ASP A 129 -0.15 -8.92 -9.37
CA ASP A 129 1.32 -8.92 -9.31
C ASP A 129 1.87 -9.49 -7.99
N LYS A 130 1.01 -9.67 -6.99
CA LYS A 130 1.32 -10.32 -5.71
C LYS A 130 0.74 -11.73 -5.59
N ALA A 131 0.29 -12.30 -6.69
CA ALA A 131 -0.29 -13.65 -6.69
C ALA A 131 0.69 -14.70 -6.16
N VAL A 132 0.14 -15.74 -5.53
CA VAL A 132 0.88 -16.86 -4.96
C VAL A 132 0.50 -18.14 -5.67
N LEU A 133 1.49 -18.91 -6.04
CA LEU A 133 1.31 -20.31 -6.46
C LEU A 133 1.37 -21.20 -5.21
N ALA A 134 0.28 -21.87 -4.91
CA ALA A 134 0.20 -22.89 -3.85
C ALA A 134 0.02 -24.28 -4.51
N PRO A 135 1.10 -25.00 -4.80
CA PRO A 135 1.04 -26.31 -5.44
C PRO A 135 0.44 -27.36 -4.50
N GLU A 136 -0.21 -28.40 -5.06
CA GLU A 136 -0.74 -29.53 -4.26
C GLU A 136 0.37 -30.27 -3.49
N ASN A 137 1.56 -30.31 -4.07
CA ASN A 137 2.74 -30.93 -3.45
C ASN A 137 3.92 -29.97 -3.60
N GLY A 138 4.28 -29.28 -2.55
CA GLY A 138 5.39 -28.33 -2.53
C GLY A 138 5.09 -27.12 -1.67
N GLU A 139 6.08 -26.27 -1.52
CA GLU A 139 5.94 -25.01 -0.77
C GLU A 139 5.30 -23.96 -1.67
N PRO A 140 4.43 -23.12 -1.13
CA PRO A 140 3.90 -21.98 -1.85
C PRO A 140 5.01 -21.00 -2.22
N GLU A 141 4.92 -20.44 -3.41
CA GLU A 141 5.86 -19.46 -3.93
C GLU A 141 5.14 -18.28 -4.58
N ARG A 142 5.84 -17.17 -4.73
CA ARG A 142 5.30 -16.03 -5.43
C ARG A 142 5.23 -16.33 -6.93
N ALA A 143 4.06 -16.08 -7.53
CA ALA A 143 3.90 -16.18 -8.96
C ALA A 143 4.74 -15.10 -9.67
N GLN A 144 5.38 -15.46 -10.78
CA GLN A 144 5.83 -14.45 -11.72
C GLN A 144 4.60 -13.79 -12.33
N SER A 145 4.63 -12.48 -12.47
CA SER A 145 3.55 -11.71 -13.10
C SER A 145 3.96 -11.31 -14.52
N GLU A 146 3.00 -11.40 -15.43
CA GLU A 146 3.17 -10.94 -16.81
C GLU A 146 1.98 -10.05 -17.19
N LYS A 147 2.26 -8.85 -17.67
CA LYS A 147 1.22 -7.94 -18.12
C LYS A 147 0.93 -8.18 -19.58
N CYS A 148 -0.23 -8.77 -19.87
CA CYS A 148 -0.71 -9.02 -21.22
C CYS A 148 -1.93 -8.15 -21.50
N GLU A 149 -1.85 -7.29 -22.52
CA GLU A 149 -2.98 -6.45 -22.99
C GLU A 149 -3.71 -5.67 -21.87
N GLY A 150 -2.95 -5.17 -20.92
CA GLY A 150 -3.48 -4.38 -19.81
C GLY A 150 -3.96 -5.20 -18.61
N ILE A 151 -3.97 -6.53 -18.69
CA ILE A 151 -4.32 -7.41 -17.57
C ILE A 151 -3.05 -7.99 -16.95
N ASN A 152 -2.92 -7.90 -15.65
CA ASN A 152 -1.88 -8.59 -14.90
C ASN A 152 -2.30 -10.06 -14.73
N THR A 153 -1.41 -10.97 -15.12
CA THR A 153 -1.64 -12.41 -15.03
C THR A 153 -0.53 -13.07 -14.20
N ALA A 154 -0.87 -14.14 -13.51
CA ALA A 154 0.10 -15.04 -12.90
C ALA A 154 0.61 -16.05 -13.94
N VAL A 155 1.92 -16.25 -13.97
CA VAL A 155 2.58 -17.25 -14.83
C VAL A 155 2.55 -18.61 -14.13
N LEU A 156 2.04 -19.61 -14.83
CA LEU A 156 1.97 -20.99 -14.36
C LEU A 156 3.10 -21.81 -14.98
N PRO A 157 3.98 -22.42 -14.16
CA PRO A 157 5.01 -23.31 -14.68
C PRO A 157 4.44 -24.61 -15.28
N GLU A 158 5.25 -25.33 -16.03
CA GLU A 158 4.89 -26.61 -16.62
C GLU A 158 4.42 -27.60 -15.55
N GLY A 159 3.27 -28.23 -15.80
CA GLY A 159 2.72 -29.25 -14.92
C GLY A 159 2.19 -28.75 -13.57
N PHE A 160 2.06 -27.44 -13.38
CA PHE A 160 1.52 -26.88 -12.13
C PHE A 160 0.12 -27.47 -11.85
N LYS A 161 -0.05 -27.95 -10.62
CA LYS A 161 -1.33 -28.36 -10.04
C LYS A 161 -1.46 -27.74 -8.65
N GLY A 162 -2.53 -26.99 -8.42
CA GLY A 162 -2.69 -26.30 -7.14
C GLY A 162 -3.64 -25.13 -7.24
N CYS A 163 -3.42 -24.16 -6.38
CA CYS A 163 -4.17 -22.92 -6.37
C CYS A 163 -3.29 -21.72 -6.69
N VAL A 164 -3.84 -20.80 -7.44
CA VAL A 164 -3.31 -19.45 -7.59
C VAL A 164 -4.13 -18.55 -6.69
N LEU A 165 -3.50 -17.94 -5.69
CA LEU A 165 -4.14 -17.03 -4.76
C LEU A 165 -3.83 -15.60 -5.18
N PHE A 166 -4.86 -14.80 -5.40
CA PHE A 166 -4.77 -13.39 -5.74
C PHE A 166 -5.17 -12.56 -4.52
N PRO A 167 -4.26 -11.79 -3.91
CA PRO A 167 -4.62 -10.90 -2.82
C PRO A 167 -5.71 -9.94 -3.22
N VAL A 168 -6.72 -9.77 -2.36
CA VAL A 168 -7.83 -8.85 -2.58
C VAL A 168 -7.41 -7.46 -2.15
N LYS A 169 -7.60 -6.50 -3.04
CA LYS A 169 -7.31 -5.09 -2.75
C LYS A 169 -8.47 -4.43 -2.03
N ASN A 170 -9.70 -4.65 -2.53
CA ASN A 170 -10.93 -4.21 -1.90
C ASN A 170 -11.92 -5.38 -1.93
N ALA A 171 -12.20 -5.96 -0.77
CA ALA A 171 -13.19 -7.01 -0.64
C ALA A 171 -14.60 -6.46 -0.94
N ARG A 172 -15.39 -7.23 -1.66
CA ARG A 172 -16.76 -6.88 -2.04
C ARG A 172 -17.75 -7.87 -1.41
N GLU A 173 -18.99 -7.44 -1.26
CA GLU A 173 -20.00 -8.27 -0.59
C GLU A 173 -20.30 -9.60 -1.31
N SER A 174 -20.34 -9.61 -2.65
CA SER A 174 -20.55 -10.87 -3.40
C SER A 174 -20.21 -10.74 -4.90
N PHE A 175 -20.13 -11.89 -5.59
CA PHE A 175 -19.90 -11.97 -7.03
C PHE A 175 -21.18 -12.26 -7.81
N GLY A 176 -21.61 -11.39 -8.75
CA GLY A 176 -22.62 -11.74 -9.76
C GLY A 176 -21.99 -12.46 -10.97
N SER A 177 -20.76 -12.08 -11.32
CA SER A 177 -19.95 -12.72 -12.36
C SER A 177 -18.46 -12.40 -12.14
N VAL A 178 -17.57 -13.23 -12.66
CA VAL A 178 -16.12 -13.04 -12.60
C VAL A 178 -15.54 -13.18 -14.00
N ASP A 179 -14.80 -12.16 -14.44
CA ASP A 179 -14.03 -12.25 -15.67
C ASP A 179 -12.69 -12.89 -15.40
N ILE A 180 -12.35 -13.85 -16.24
CA ILE A 180 -11.04 -14.52 -16.23
C ILE A 180 -10.30 -14.29 -17.54
N ALA A 181 -8.99 -14.26 -17.45
CA ALA A 181 -8.09 -14.24 -18.61
C ALA A 181 -7.13 -15.41 -18.51
N TRP A 182 -6.87 -16.09 -19.62
CA TRP A 182 -5.93 -17.22 -19.66
C TRP A 182 -5.19 -17.32 -20.98
N SER A 183 -4.06 -17.99 -20.95
CA SER A 183 -3.37 -18.49 -22.14
C SER A 183 -2.80 -19.87 -21.85
N GLY A 184 -2.51 -20.63 -22.91
CA GLY A 184 -2.03 -22.01 -22.80
C GLY A 184 -3.16 -23.01 -22.61
N ASP A 185 -2.85 -24.16 -22.02
CA ASP A 185 -3.80 -25.26 -21.77
C ASP A 185 -3.95 -25.47 -20.27
N ILE A 186 -5.07 -25.03 -19.71
CA ILE A 186 -5.37 -25.11 -18.28
C ILE A 186 -6.68 -25.85 -18.02
N THR A 187 -6.78 -26.47 -16.88
CA THR A 187 -8.03 -27.04 -16.37
C THR A 187 -8.42 -26.34 -15.08
N LEU A 188 -9.48 -25.54 -15.13
CA LEU A 188 -10.07 -24.90 -13.96
C LEU A 188 -10.84 -25.91 -13.12
N ARG A 189 -10.59 -25.95 -11.81
CA ARG A 189 -11.24 -26.87 -10.88
C ARG A 189 -12.24 -26.18 -9.97
N ALA A 190 -11.86 -25.02 -9.44
CA ALA A 190 -12.71 -24.21 -8.56
C ALA A 190 -12.28 -22.75 -8.56
N LEU A 191 -13.24 -21.88 -8.30
CA LEU A 191 -13.02 -20.54 -7.81
C LEU A 191 -13.29 -20.53 -6.31
N LEU A 192 -12.39 -19.96 -5.53
CA LEU A 192 -12.38 -20.03 -4.07
C LEU A 192 -12.23 -18.62 -3.49
N MET A 193 -12.72 -18.46 -2.26
CA MET A 193 -12.44 -17.32 -1.40
C MET A 193 -11.70 -17.81 -0.16
N CYS A 194 -10.66 -17.09 0.22
CA CYS A 194 -9.91 -17.33 1.46
C CYS A 194 -10.01 -16.10 2.34
N ASP A 195 -10.41 -16.30 3.58
CA ASP A 195 -10.61 -15.25 4.60
C ASP A 195 -9.46 -15.15 5.60
N THR A 196 -8.42 -15.94 5.41
CA THR A 196 -7.26 -15.97 6.30
C THR A 196 -6.13 -15.16 5.68
N PRO A 197 -5.62 -14.10 6.36
CA PRO A 197 -4.48 -13.36 5.89
C PRO A 197 -3.24 -14.27 5.82
N LEU A 198 -2.59 -14.27 4.67
CA LEU A 198 -1.34 -14.98 4.44
C LEU A 198 -0.17 -14.07 4.75
N GLU A 199 0.63 -14.40 5.75
CA GLU A 199 1.99 -13.89 5.83
C GLU A 199 2.81 -14.54 4.71
N MET A 200 2.97 -13.81 3.59
CA MET A 200 3.81 -14.28 2.48
C MET A 200 5.26 -14.43 2.93
N PRO A 201 5.98 -15.51 2.55
CA PRO A 201 7.43 -15.50 2.62
C PRO A 201 7.94 -14.29 1.83
N GLY A 202 8.52 -13.31 2.54
CA GLY A 202 8.94 -12.02 1.97
C GLY A 202 8.01 -10.84 2.25
N GLN A 203 6.78 -11.02 2.76
CA GLN A 203 5.99 -9.90 3.35
C GLN A 203 6.32 -9.62 4.83
N GLY A 204 7.00 -10.44 5.47
CA GLY A 204 7.92 -10.18 6.53
C GLY A 204 9.11 -10.99 6.10
N SER A 205 10.15 -10.37 5.61
CA SER A 205 11.34 -11.13 5.36
C SER A 205 11.61 -11.87 6.66
N LYS A 206 11.52 -13.21 6.66
CA LYS A 206 12.25 -14.01 7.63
C LYS A 206 13.70 -13.68 7.33
N ILE A 207 14.08 -12.47 7.68
CA ILE A 207 15.46 -12.17 7.94
C ILE A 207 15.75 -13.11 9.09
N THR A 208 16.38 -14.23 8.77
CA THR A 208 16.80 -15.25 9.71
C THR A 208 17.82 -14.70 10.71
N ASN A 209 18.26 -13.47 10.51
CA ASN A 209 19.04 -12.72 11.46
C ASN A 209 18.10 -11.89 12.34
N PRO A 210 17.97 -12.22 13.65
CA PRO A 210 17.13 -11.46 14.58
C PRO A 210 17.50 -9.98 14.70
N LEU A 211 18.65 -9.55 14.17
CA LEU A 211 19.04 -8.13 14.10
C LEU A 211 18.22 -7.33 13.08
N TYR A 212 17.52 -7.98 12.16
CA TYR A 212 16.79 -7.31 11.08
C TYR A 212 15.29 -7.58 11.10
N SER A 213 14.81 -8.58 11.83
CA SER A 213 13.38 -8.83 11.97
C SER A 213 12.80 -7.98 13.08
N TYR A 214 12.09 -6.94 12.69
CA TYR A 214 11.37 -6.07 13.63
C TYR A 214 9.88 -6.37 13.55
N THR A 215 9.25 -6.56 14.68
CA THR A 215 7.79 -6.65 14.78
C THR A 215 7.16 -5.29 14.45
N ASP A 216 5.91 -5.27 14.03
CA ASP A 216 5.19 -4.01 13.80
C ASP A 216 5.14 -3.16 15.08
N LYS A 217 5.08 -3.77 16.24
CA LYS A 217 5.20 -3.07 17.53
C LYS A 217 6.52 -2.31 17.64
N GLN A 218 7.65 -2.89 17.24
CA GLN A 218 8.96 -2.25 17.26
C GLN A 218 9.05 -1.16 16.17
N ARG A 219 8.53 -1.43 14.96
CA ARG A 219 8.47 -0.44 13.88
C ARG A 219 7.64 0.78 14.26
N MET A 220 6.55 0.56 15.00
CA MET A 220 5.65 1.63 15.46
C MET A 220 6.08 2.27 16.78
N GLN A 221 7.18 1.83 17.38
CA GLN A 221 7.74 2.48 18.57
C GLN A 221 8.33 3.84 18.18
N PRO A 222 7.82 4.94 18.74
CA PRO A 222 8.26 6.26 18.31
C PRO A 222 9.66 6.59 18.85
N PHE A 223 10.46 7.23 18.03
CA PHE A 223 11.84 7.59 18.37
C PHE A 223 11.95 8.55 19.59
N TRP A 224 10.88 9.24 19.96
CA TRP A 224 10.84 10.11 21.15
C TRP A 224 10.48 9.39 22.45
N GLU A 225 10.23 8.09 22.39
CA GLU A 225 9.89 7.25 23.56
C GLU A 225 10.82 6.05 23.74
N CYS A 226 11.76 5.84 22.84
CA CYS A 226 12.72 4.73 22.92
C CYS A 226 14.13 5.20 22.57
N SER A 227 15.14 4.43 22.96
CA SER A 227 16.56 4.69 22.68
C SER A 227 17.09 3.85 21.53
N THR A 228 16.21 3.23 20.74
CA THR A 228 16.58 2.44 19.57
C THR A 228 15.83 2.94 18.35
N MET A 229 16.57 3.30 17.32
CA MET A 229 16.03 3.58 15.99
C MET A 229 16.09 2.31 15.15
N TYR A 230 14.93 1.91 14.62
CA TYR A 230 14.82 0.74 13.75
C TYR A 230 14.72 1.16 12.29
N ASN A 231 15.61 0.65 11.44
CA ASN A 231 15.57 0.83 9.99
C ASN A 231 15.29 2.29 9.57
N GLU A 232 16.10 3.22 10.07
CA GLU A 232 16.07 4.59 9.59
C GLU A 232 16.60 4.65 8.16
N ALA A 233 15.80 5.17 7.25
CA ALA A 233 16.24 5.36 5.88
C ALA A 233 17.33 6.44 5.81
N MET A 234 18.40 6.17 5.07
CA MET A 234 19.50 7.10 4.85
C MET A 234 19.98 7.02 3.40
N GLY A 235 20.01 8.15 2.71
CA GLY A 235 20.70 8.31 1.43
C GLY A 235 22.13 8.78 1.65
N MET A 236 23.10 8.09 1.04
CA MET A 236 24.47 8.59 0.92
C MET A 236 24.54 9.64 -0.18
N MET A 237 25.21 10.76 0.06
CA MET A 237 25.38 11.83 -0.91
C MET A 237 26.85 12.01 -1.26
N LYS A 238 27.17 12.06 -2.56
CA LYS A 238 28.46 12.52 -3.04
C LYS A 238 28.55 14.04 -2.87
N ARG A 239 29.58 14.50 -2.16
CA ARG A 239 29.82 15.92 -1.87
C ARG A 239 30.80 16.51 -2.89
N GLU A 240 30.92 17.84 -2.90
CA GLU A 240 31.81 18.58 -3.81
C GLU A 240 33.27 18.16 -3.68
N ASP A 241 33.74 17.81 -2.49
CA ASP A 241 35.09 17.31 -2.22
C ASP A 241 35.32 15.86 -2.65
N GLY A 242 34.31 15.22 -3.27
CA GLY A 242 34.32 13.82 -3.70
C GLY A 242 34.01 12.81 -2.58
N SER A 243 33.94 13.20 -1.33
CA SER A 243 33.53 12.33 -0.24
C SER A 243 32.06 11.90 -0.37
N ILE A 244 31.74 10.67 0.10
CA ILE A 244 30.37 10.15 0.06
C ILE A 244 29.96 9.79 1.48
N TRP A 245 28.92 10.47 2.00
CA TRP A 245 28.41 10.22 3.34
C TRP A 245 26.94 10.59 3.50
N GLY A 246 26.31 9.96 4.49
CA GLY A 246 24.94 10.24 4.90
C GLY A 246 24.85 10.61 6.38
N ARG A 247 23.69 11.14 6.79
CA ARG A 247 23.39 11.54 8.17
C ARG A 247 22.24 10.75 8.74
N LEU A 248 22.41 10.28 9.97
CA LEU A 248 21.33 9.78 10.82
C LEU A 248 20.63 10.93 11.53
N LEU A 249 19.44 10.68 12.04
CA LEU A 249 18.70 11.68 12.83
C LEU A 249 19.42 12.04 14.13
N PHE A 250 19.96 11.03 14.81
CA PHE A 250 20.67 11.18 16.09
C PHE A 250 22.11 10.70 15.99
N VAL A 251 22.95 11.15 16.94
CA VAL A 251 24.29 10.62 17.13
C VAL A 251 24.17 9.24 17.78
N PRO A 252 24.60 8.15 17.10
CA PRO A 252 24.54 6.82 17.69
C PRO A 252 25.42 6.68 18.94
N THR A 253 24.99 5.86 19.88
CA THR A 253 25.86 5.25 20.89
C THR A 253 26.41 3.92 20.38
N ARG A 254 25.61 3.22 19.55
CA ARG A 254 25.98 1.96 18.86
C ARG A 254 25.18 1.83 17.58
N ILE A 255 25.83 1.38 16.50
CA ILE A 255 25.15 0.97 15.27
C ILE A 255 24.96 -0.54 15.35
N ASN A 256 23.70 -0.98 15.22
CA ASN A 256 23.31 -2.38 15.32
C ASN A 256 23.34 -3.09 13.96
N ALA A 257 22.90 -2.40 12.90
CA ALA A 257 22.83 -2.93 11.55
C ALA A 257 22.82 -1.80 10.50
N VAL A 258 23.47 -2.07 9.39
CA VAL A 258 23.37 -1.28 8.16
C VAL A 258 23.01 -2.26 7.04
N VAL A 259 21.84 -2.09 6.43
CA VAL A 259 21.31 -3.02 5.44
C VAL A 259 20.84 -2.25 4.19
N ASP A 260 20.69 -2.96 3.08
CA ASP A 260 20.03 -2.39 1.91
C ASP A 260 18.56 -2.06 2.22
N VAL A 261 17.94 -1.26 1.38
CA VAL A 261 16.53 -0.86 1.57
C VAL A 261 15.57 -2.06 1.55
N TYR A 262 15.94 -3.12 0.85
CA TYR A 262 15.18 -4.38 0.79
C TYR A 262 15.38 -5.27 2.02
N GLN A 263 16.32 -4.90 2.92
CA GLN A 263 16.68 -5.66 4.12
C GLN A 263 17.17 -7.08 3.83
N LYS A 264 17.80 -7.29 2.68
CA LYS A 264 18.38 -8.58 2.22
C LYS A 264 19.88 -8.64 2.34
N LYS A 265 20.56 -7.51 2.18
CA LYS A 265 22.02 -7.39 2.19
C LYS A 265 22.48 -6.60 3.41
N GLU A 266 23.31 -7.18 4.22
CA GLU A 266 24.01 -6.48 5.29
C GLU A 266 25.30 -5.87 4.78
N TYR A 267 25.53 -4.60 5.08
CA TYR A 267 26.79 -3.89 4.81
C TYR A 267 27.70 -3.94 6.04
N LYS A 268 29.01 -4.19 5.81
CA LYS A 268 29.99 -4.42 6.87
C LYS A 268 30.77 -3.15 7.19
N GLU A 269 30.92 -2.85 8.50
CA GLU A 269 31.78 -1.76 8.96
C GLU A 269 33.22 -1.97 8.53
N GLY A 270 33.89 -0.88 8.14
CA GLY A 270 35.26 -0.88 7.65
C GLY A 270 35.42 -1.26 6.17
N LYS A 271 34.46 -2.02 5.60
CA LYS A 271 34.44 -2.37 4.17
C LYS A 271 33.45 -1.49 3.42
N ASP A 272 32.20 -1.49 3.85
CA ASP A 272 31.12 -0.85 3.10
C ASP A 272 30.74 0.52 3.69
N TRP A 273 30.94 0.69 4.99
CA TRP A 273 30.66 1.93 5.70
C TRP A 273 31.62 2.12 6.89
N GLN A 274 31.71 3.37 7.33
CA GLN A 274 32.45 3.74 8.53
C GLN A 274 31.69 4.85 9.27
N TRP A 275 31.44 4.65 10.56
CA TRP A 275 30.86 5.67 11.43
C TRP A 275 31.94 6.62 11.92
N ILE A 276 31.73 7.92 11.78
CA ILE A 276 32.56 8.93 12.43
C ILE A 276 32.06 9.05 13.87
N LYS A 277 32.73 8.35 14.78
CA LYS A 277 32.33 8.27 16.19
C LYS A 277 32.09 9.64 16.80
N GLY A 278 31.00 9.77 17.58
CA GLY A 278 30.60 11.03 18.20
C GLY A 278 29.88 11.99 17.25
N THR A 279 29.57 11.57 16.05
CA THR A 279 28.75 12.32 15.09
C THR A 279 27.60 11.44 14.56
N ASN A 280 26.64 12.06 13.88
CA ASN A 280 25.57 11.36 13.18
C ASN A 280 25.96 10.97 11.73
N ARG A 281 27.25 11.00 11.35
CA ARG A 281 27.71 10.75 9.98
C ARG A 281 28.21 9.34 9.80
N ILE A 282 27.76 8.73 8.71
CA ILE A 282 28.27 7.47 8.19
C ILE A 282 28.89 7.76 6.82
N VAL A 283 30.15 7.36 6.65
CA VAL A 283 30.95 7.56 5.42
C VAL A 283 30.97 6.27 4.63
N ARG A 284 30.92 6.39 3.32
CA ARG A 284 31.09 5.31 2.36
C ARG A 284 32.56 5.25 1.91
N PRO A 285 33.32 4.21 2.26
CA PRO A 285 34.68 4.01 1.75
C PRO A 285 34.71 3.80 0.23
N GLU A 286 35.85 4.03 -0.38
CA GLU A 286 36.11 3.65 -1.78
C GLU A 286 35.93 2.14 -1.95
N GLY A 287 35.32 1.72 -3.07
CA GLY A 287 35.03 0.30 -3.35
C GLY A 287 33.84 -0.29 -2.59
N SER A 288 33.11 0.50 -1.80
CA SER A 288 31.88 0.04 -1.12
C SER A 288 30.78 -0.25 -2.13
N ASP A 289 29.94 -1.24 -1.81
CA ASP A 289 28.73 -1.58 -2.58
C ASP A 289 27.49 -0.73 -2.20
N ILE A 290 27.58 0.12 -1.18
CA ILE A 290 26.47 1.00 -0.80
C ILE A 290 26.16 1.98 -1.94
N PRO A 291 24.91 2.05 -2.40
CA PRO A 291 24.49 3.01 -3.40
C PRO A 291 24.54 4.45 -2.84
N TYR A 292 24.60 5.43 -3.72
CA TYR A 292 24.62 6.84 -3.33
C TYR A 292 23.93 7.73 -4.36
N PHE A 293 23.58 8.92 -3.94
CA PHE A 293 23.05 9.98 -4.77
C PHE A 293 24.15 10.93 -5.20
N THR A 294 24.01 11.50 -6.39
CA THR A 294 24.77 12.66 -6.82
C THR A 294 23.83 13.86 -6.98
N GLU A 295 24.41 15.05 -6.99
CA GLU A 295 23.66 16.28 -7.20
C GLU A 295 23.03 16.31 -8.61
N GLU A 296 23.77 15.81 -9.62
CA GLU A 296 23.30 15.70 -10.99
C GLU A 296 22.06 14.80 -11.06
N MET A 297 22.13 13.61 -10.47
CA MET A 297 21.01 12.68 -10.45
C MET A 297 19.78 13.31 -9.79
N LEU A 298 19.92 13.91 -8.61
CA LEU A 298 18.79 14.54 -7.92
C LEU A 298 18.24 15.78 -8.63
N SER A 299 19.05 16.39 -9.50
CA SER A 299 18.65 17.50 -10.37
C SER A 299 18.04 17.02 -11.70
N GLY A 300 17.90 15.72 -11.91
CA GLY A 300 17.34 15.13 -13.13
C GLY A 300 18.32 15.17 -14.30
N LYS A 301 19.63 14.99 -14.05
CA LYS A 301 20.67 14.93 -15.06
C LYS A 301 21.25 13.53 -15.17
N GLU A 302 21.63 13.16 -16.40
CA GLU A 302 22.45 11.99 -16.70
C GLU A 302 23.91 12.23 -16.24
N GLU A 303 24.71 11.16 -16.22
CA GLU A 303 26.14 11.26 -15.86
C GLU A 303 26.94 12.22 -16.75
N ASN A 304 26.52 12.42 -17.99
CA ASN A 304 27.13 13.40 -18.92
C ASN A 304 26.73 14.86 -18.61
N GLY A 305 25.90 15.08 -17.60
CA GLY A 305 25.40 16.40 -17.19
C GLY A 305 24.21 16.92 -18.01
N GLU A 306 23.75 16.19 -19.02
CA GLU A 306 22.52 16.50 -19.75
C GLU A 306 21.29 16.18 -18.91
N PHE A 307 20.24 16.96 -19.09
CA PHE A 307 18.99 16.64 -18.42
C PHE A 307 18.37 15.37 -18.98
N ILE A 308 17.90 14.51 -18.09
CA ILE A 308 17.07 13.35 -18.45
C ILE A 308 15.87 13.87 -19.25
N PRO A 309 15.61 13.34 -20.46
CA PRO A 309 14.41 13.68 -21.22
C PRO A 309 13.15 13.51 -20.37
N GLU A 310 12.21 14.45 -20.48
CA GLU A 310 10.91 14.28 -19.85
C GLU A 310 10.19 13.10 -20.51
N PHE A 311 9.93 12.05 -19.75
CA PHE A 311 9.11 10.95 -20.20
C PHE A 311 7.64 11.31 -20.06
N PRO A 312 6.78 10.89 -20.99
CA PRO A 312 5.35 10.94 -20.77
C PRO A 312 5.08 10.26 -19.44
N ALA A 313 4.53 11.01 -18.50
CA ALA A 313 4.16 10.52 -17.19
C ALA A 313 3.54 9.13 -17.35
N TRP A 314 4.05 8.12 -16.67
CA TRP A 314 3.52 6.77 -16.62
C TRP A 314 4.17 5.69 -17.49
N THR A 315 5.14 5.98 -18.36
CA THR A 315 5.79 4.91 -19.13
C THR A 315 7.02 4.30 -18.44
N ASP A 316 7.92 5.09 -17.88
CA ASP A 316 9.05 4.62 -17.06
C ASP A 316 9.11 5.26 -15.67
N GLY A 317 8.22 6.19 -15.40
CA GLY A 317 8.06 6.81 -14.11
C GLY A 317 9.13 7.85 -13.76
N ARG A 318 9.87 8.35 -14.71
CA ARG A 318 10.86 9.42 -14.51
C ARG A 318 10.44 10.67 -15.25
N SER A 319 10.53 11.80 -14.59
CA SER A 319 10.40 13.11 -15.22
C SER A 319 11.26 14.13 -14.49
N ARG A 320 11.64 15.19 -15.20
CA ARG A 320 12.23 16.34 -14.58
C ARG A 320 11.13 17.33 -14.19
N PHE A 321 11.08 17.67 -12.92
CA PHE A 321 10.16 18.66 -12.40
C PHE A 321 10.95 19.87 -11.86
N GLY A 322 10.91 20.99 -12.58
CA GLY A 322 11.81 22.10 -12.30
C GLY A 322 13.27 21.68 -12.44
N ALA A 323 14.09 21.88 -11.40
CA ALA A 323 15.47 21.42 -11.31
C ALA A 323 15.59 20.15 -10.43
N CYS A 324 14.60 19.25 -10.46
CA CYS A 324 14.50 18.11 -9.59
C CYS A 324 14.03 16.88 -10.36
N LEU A 325 14.68 15.75 -10.15
CA LEU A 325 14.19 14.46 -10.65
C LEU A 325 12.92 14.08 -9.89
N TYR A 326 11.86 13.85 -10.62
CA TYR A 326 10.67 13.15 -10.12
C TYR A 326 10.69 11.71 -10.59
N CYS A 327 10.64 10.78 -9.65
CA CYS A 327 10.72 9.37 -9.97
C CYS A 327 9.54 8.63 -9.33
N VAL A 328 8.65 8.08 -10.17
CA VAL A 328 7.55 7.20 -9.75
C VAL A 328 7.94 5.71 -9.84
N THR A 329 9.22 5.42 -10.02
CA THR A 329 9.82 4.09 -9.92
C THR A 329 10.59 3.94 -8.61
N ASP A 330 11.15 2.77 -8.37
CA ASP A 330 11.99 2.48 -7.20
C ASP A 330 13.40 3.09 -7.23
N LEU A 331 13.74 3.90 -8.23
CA LEU A 331 15.10 4.46 -8.40
C LEU A 331 15.59 5.24 -7.16
N ILE A 332 14.75 6.09 -6.57
CA ILE A 332 15.11 6.83 -5.35
C ILE A 332 15.19 5.87 -4.15
N TYR A 333 14.26 4.94 -4.09
CA TYR A 333 14.20 3.93 -3.05
C TYR A 333 15.46 3.05 -3.04
N GLU A 334 15.89 2.52 -4.20
CA GLU A 334 17.07 1.67 -4.35
C GLU A 334 18.40 2.33 -3.94
N LYS A 335 18.45 3.66 -3.92
CA LYS A 335 19.63 4.43 -3.51
C LYS A 335 19.71 4.68 -2.02
N GLN A 336 18.68 4.27 -1.26
CA GLN A 336 18.67 4.39 0.19
C GLN A 336 19.18 3.10 0.85
N ILE A 337 19.63 3.22 2.08
CA ILE A 337 19.95 2.13 3.00
C ILE A 337 19.15 2.31 4.28
N CYS A 338 19.04 1.24 5.06
CA CYS A 338 18.39 1.25 6.36
C CYS A 338 19.41 1.05 7.48
N VAL A 339 19.36 1.90 8.49
CA VAL A 339 20.27 1.84 9.63
C VAL A 339 19.48 1.68 10.91
N SER A 340 19.85 0.66 11.69
CA SER A 340 19.32 0.46 13.04
C SER A 340 20.42 0.74 14.05
N TYR A 341 20.11 1.55 15.06
CA TYR A 341 21.12 2.01 16.01
C TYR A 341 20.50 2.40 17.35
N GLU A 342 21.33 2.44 18.37
CA GLU A 342 20.99 2.99 19.68
C GLU A 342 21.48 4.44 19.81
N TYR A 343 20.77 5.23 20.57
CA TYR A 343 21.09 6.63 20.82
C TYR A 343 20.62 7.07 22.21
N ASP A 344 21.14 8.18 22.69
CA ASP A 344 20.67 8.80 23.94
C ASP A 344 19.34 9.53 23.67
N LEU A 345 18.28 9.10 24.34
CA LEU A 345 16.93 9.66 24.20
C LEU A 345 16.88 11.17 24.53
N SER A 346 17.82 11.68 25.32
CA SER A 346 17.90 13.11 25.61
C SER A 346 18.14 13.97 24.36
N GLN A 347 18.72 13.40 23.29
CA GLN A 347 18.96 14.07 22.02
C GLN A 347 17.65 14.56 21.37
N VAL A 348 16.55 13.84 21.52
CA VAL A 348 15.24 14.27 20.98
C VAL A 348 14.90 15.68 21.44
N LYS A 349 15.13 15.97 22.71
CA LYS A 349 14.86 17.29 23.28
C LYS A 349 15.97 18.29 22.97
N SER A 350 17.24 17.90 23.13
CA SER A 350 18.38 18.81 22.91
C SER A 350 18.53 19.25 21.45
N GLU A 351 18.20 18.36 20.51
CA GLU A 351 18.22 18.64 19.08
C GLU A 351 16.92 19.32 18.59
N GLY A 352 15.92 19.46 19.45
CA GLY A 352 14.66 20.13 19.11
C GLY A 352 13.83 19.39 18.06
N ILE A 353 13.95 18.05 18.01
CA ILE A 353 13.14 17.25 17.08
C ILE A 353 11.67 17.29 17.52
N ALA A 354 10.82 17.80 16.65
CA ALA A 354 9.41 17.94 16.92
C ALA A 354 8.69 16.57 16.90
N SER A 355 7.73 16.41 17.78
CA SER A 355 6.79 15.29 17.79
C SER A 355 5.41 15.80 18.21
N THR A 356 4.37 15.06 17.79
CA THR A 356 3.00 15.41 18.15
C THR A 356 2.73 15.08 19.63
N PRO A 357 2.17 16.00 20.42
CA PRO A 357 1.72 15.70 21.78
C PRO A 357 0.48 14.79 21.74
N CYS A 358 0.26 14.03 22.82
CA CYS A 358 -0.99 13.31 22.99
C CYS A 358 -2.15 14.29 23.19
N GLN A 359 -3.20 14.13 22.41
CA GLN A 359 -4.41 14.97 22.43
C GLN A 359 -5.67 14.15 22.71
N SER A 360 -5.52 13.05 23.44
CA SER A 360 -6.66 12.16 23.79
C SER A 360 -7.80 12.90 24.51
N GLY A 361 -7.52 14.06 25.11
CA GLY A 361 -8.53 14.93 25.72
C GLY A 361 -9.48 15.59 24.71
N CYS A 362 -9.06 15.75 23.44
CA CYS A 362 -9.91 16.21 22.35
C CYS A 362 -10.63 15.04 21.63
N LEU A 363 -10.21 13.79 21.88
CA LEU A 363 -10.72 12.58 21.23
C LEU A 363 -11.31 11.62 22.28
N VAL A 364 -12.21 12.14 23.09
CA VAL A 364 -12.75 11.45 24.28
C VAL A 364 -13.54 10.20 23.89
N ARG A 365 -14.34 10.29 22.81
CA ARG A 365 -15.20 9.17 22.36
C ARG A 365 -14.38 8.04 21.75
N THR A 366 -13.41 8.39 20.91
CA THR A 366 -12.44 7.44 20.33
C THR A 366 -11.70 6.70 21.44
N ASN A 367 -11.17 7.43 22.43
CA ASN A 367 -10.44 6.82 23.54
C ASN A 367 -11.34 5.98 24.46
N ALA A 368 -12.59 6.37 24.65
CA ALA A 368 -13.56 5.57 25.37
C ALA A 368 -13.83 4.23 24.64
N ARG A 369 -14.03 4.27 23.31
CA ARG A 369 -14.23 3.04 22.51
C ARG A 369 -13.04 2.09 22.62
N LEU A 370 -11.82 2.58 22.43
CA LEU A 370 -10.61 1.78 22.56
C LEU A 370 -10.48 1.16 23.94
N LYS A 371 -10.70 1.93 25.01
CA LYS A 371 -10.59 1.49 26.41
C LYS A 371 -11.67 0.48 26.79
N GLU A 372 -12.88 0.65 26.31
CA GLU A 372 -14.03 -0.20 26.60
C GLU A 372 -14.11 -1.44 25.69
N GLY A 373 -13.20 -1.57 24.73
CA GLY A 373 -13.20 -2.67 23.77
C GLY A 373 -14.39 -2.63 22.81
N ARG A 374 -14.89 -1.43 22.50
CA ARG A 374 -15.92 -1.24 21.48
C ARG A 374 -15.27 -1.08 20.11
N ASP A 375 -15.98 -1.51 19.08
CA ASP A 375 -15.54 -1.36 17.70
C ASP A 375 -15.29 0.12 17.36
N LEU A 376 -14.25 0.36 16.59
CA LEU A 376 -13.84 1.69 16.11
C LEU A 376 -13.67 1.66 14.60
N LYS A 377 -14.49 2.44 13.90
CA LYS A 377 -14.34 2.66 12.45
C LYS A 377 -13.69 4.01 12.19
N VAL A 378 -12.61 3.99 11.44
CA VAL A 378 -11.80 5.17 11.12
C VAL A 378 -11.82 5.41 9.61
N LEU A 379 -12.18 6.62 9.22
CA LEU A 379 -12.05 7.09 7.85
C LEU A 379 -10.68 7.76 7.66
N PHE A 380 -9.88 7.24 6.74
CA PHE A 380 -8.60 7.82 6.33
C PHE A 380 -8.81 8.55 5.00
N TYR A 381 -8.70 9.88 5.01
CA TYR A 381 -9.10 10.71 3.90
C TYR A 381 -8.05 11.76 3.55
N GLY A 382 -7.60 11.79 2.29
CA GLY A 382 -6.50 12.65 1.92
C GLY A 382 -6.04 12.51 0.47
N ASP A 383 -4.83 12.95 0.23
CA ASP A 383 -4.16 12.93 -1.07
C ASP A 383 -3.24 11.71 -1.27
N SER A 384 -2.30 11.81 -2.23
CA SER A 384 -1.36 10.74 -2.57
C SER A 384 -0.50 10.23 -1.39
N ILE A 385 -0.17 11.09 -0.43
CA ILE A 385 0.60 10.68 0.76
C ILE A 385 -0.22 9.67 1.57
N PHE A 386 -1.51 9.93 1.73
CA PHE A 386 -2.42 9.06 2.47
C PHE A 386 -2.87 7.85 1.65
N SER A 387 -2.89 7.93 0.32
CA SER A 387 -3.13 6.74 -0.52
C SER A 387 -1.96 5.74 -0.46
N GLY A 388 -0.80 6.14 0.05
CA GLY A 388 0.37 5.30 0.23
C GLY A 388 1.35 5.34 -0.94
N CYS A 389 1.32 6.43 -1.74
CA CYS A 389 2.27 6.61 -2.82
C CYS A 389 3.71 6.55 -2.34
N ASP A 390 4.54 5.88 -3.13
CA ASP A 390 5.99 5.68 -2.96
C ASP A 390 6.39 4.87 -1.69
N ALA A 391 5.44 4.15 -1.08
CA ALA A 391 5.77 3.08 -0.15
C ALA A 391 6.34 1.86 -0.88
N SER A 392 7.21 1.08 -0.24
CA SER A 392 7.75 -0.16 -0.83
C SER A 392 6.65 -1.14 -1.24
N SER A 393 5.54 -1.21 -0.50
CA SER A 393 4.37 -2.02 -0.86
C SER A 393 3.71 -1.56 -2.17
N MET A 394 3.74 -0.26 -2.50
CA MET A 394 3.19 0.26 -3.74
C MET A 394 3.94 -0.29 -4.96
N TYR A 395 5.25 -0.40 -4.85
CA TYR A 395 6.12 -0.95 -5.90
C TYR A 395 6.22 -2.47 -5.86
N ASN A 396 5.48 -3.12 -4.95
CA ASN A 396 5.63 -4.55 -4.73
C ASN A 396 7.08 -4.95 -4.43
N ARG A 397 7.77 -4.16 -3.60
CA ARG A 397 9.17 -4.33 -3.23
C ARG A 397 9.30 -4.61 -1.74
N GLU A 398 10.24 -5.44 -1.39
CA GLU A 398 10.60 -5.64 0.02
C GLU A 398 11.14 -4.32 0.62
N PRO A 399 10.92 -4.09 1.89
CA PRO A 399 10.35 -4.98 2.91
C PRO A 399 8.81 -4.98 2.96
N PHE A 400 8.11 -4.58 1.92
CA PHE A 400 6.65 -4.50 1.84
C PHE A 400 6.05 -3.76 3.04
N MET A 401 6.58 -2.56 3.31
CA MET A 401 6.09 -1.74 4.42
C MET A 401 4.57 -1.56 4.30
N PRO A 402 3.81 -1.92 5.31
CA PRO A 402 2.37 -1.69 5.30
C PRO A 402 2.04 -0.22 5.03
N TYR A 403 0.96 0.05 4.30
CA TYR A 403 0.48 1.40 4.09
C TYR A 403 0.21 2.10 5.43
N MET A 404 0.31 3.43 5.44
CA MET A 404 0.17 4.24 6.66
C MET A 404 -1.11 3.90 7.44
N HIS A 405 -2.25 3.78 6.76
CA HIS A 405 -3.53 3.44 7.40
C HIS A 405 -3.50 2.05 8.06
N LYS A 406 -2.80 1.07 7.48
CA LYS A 406 -2.67 -0.26 8.09
C LYS A 406 -1.74 -0.26 9.30
N LEU A 407 -0.69 0.54 9.31
CA LEU A 407 0.15 0.76 10.49
C LEU A 407 -0.65 1.38 11.64
N ILE A 408 -1.49 2.36 11.34
CA ILE A 408 -2.38 3.02 12.31
C ILE A 408 -3.41 2.01 12.84
N GLU A 409 -4.06 1.23 11.95
CA GLU A 409 -5.03 0.20 12.30
C GLU A 409 -4.42 -0.82 13.27
N SER A 410 -3.28 -1.41 12.92
CA SER A 410 -2.56 -2.37 13.78
C SER A 410 -2.19 -1.75 15.14
N ALA A 411 -1.68 -0.51 15.14
CA ALA A 411 -1.29 0.17 16.37
C ALA A 411 -2.48 0.50 17.28
N LEU A 412 -3.62 0.89 16.74
CA LEU A 412 -4.84 1.12 17.51
C LEU A 412 -5.49 -0.18 17.97
N ALA A 413 -5.53 -1.20 17.11
CA ALA A 413 -6.04 -2.53 17.46
C ALA A 413 -5.27 -3.16 18.62
N SER A 414 -3.94 -2.96 18.67
CA SER A 414 -3.12 -3.46 19.79
C SER A 414 -3.47 -2.83 21.16
N ARG A 415 -4.28 -1.77 21.17
CA ARG A 415 -4.71 -1.02 22.36
C ARG A 415 -6.18 -1.22 22.70
N SER A 416 -6.91 -2.06 21.97
CA SER A 416 -8.32 -2.31 22.13
C SER A 416 -8.63 -3.81 22.11
N ALA A 417 -9.66 -4.22 22.85
CA ALA A 417 -10.25 -5.56 22.70
C ALA A 417 -11.35 -5.60 21.62
N GLY A 418 -11.81 -4.44 21.15
CA GLY A 418 -12.78 -4.32 20.06
C GLY A 418 -12.07 -4.31 18.69
N ARG A 419 -12.83 -4.52 17.63
CA ARG A 419 -12.34 -4.43 16.26
C ARG A 419 -12.00 -2.96 15.94
N VAL A 420 -10.82 -2.74 15.37
CA VAL A 420 -10.45 -1.46 14.77
C VAL A 420 -10.38 -1.66 13.26
N GLN A 421 -11.07 -0.83 12.52
CA GLN A 421 -11.07 -0.85 11.05
C GLN A 421 -10.72 0.54 10.55
N VAL A 422 -9.75 0.64 9.65
CA VAL A 422 -9.36 1.89 9.00
C VAL A 422 -9.57 1.77 7.50
N ASP A 423 -10.58 2.46 6.99
CA ASP A 423 -10.88 2.49 5.56
C ASP A 423 -10.19 3.69 4.91
N ASN A 424 -9.49 3.44 3.80
CA ASN A 424 -8.73 4.46 3.11
C ASN A 424 -9.46 4.92 1.83
N LEU A 425 -9.96 6.15 1.84
CA LEU A 425 -10.56 6.83 0.70
C LEU A 425 -9.66 7.95 0.11
N ALA A 426 -8.37 7.93 0.40
CA ALA A 426 -7.44 8.91 -0.13
C ALA A 426 -7.15 8.66 -1.61
N VAL A 427 -7.03 9.76 -2.39
CA VAL A 427 -6.83 9.72 -3.85
C VAL A 427 -5.62 10.56 -4.25
N GLY A 428 -4.73 9.96 -5.05
CA GLY A 428 -3.54 10.64 -5.54
C GLY A 428 -3.84 11.89 -6.37
N GLY A 429 -3.06 12.96 -6.17
CA GLY A 429 -3.22 14.22 -6.91
C GLY A 429 -4.34 15.13 -6.43
N TRP A 430 -5.17 14.71 -5.49
CA TRP A 430 -6.31 15.50 -5.03
C TRP A 430 -5.89 16.67 -4.15
N THR A 431 -6.60 17.79 -4.37
CA THR A 431 -6.64 18.94 -3.47
C THR A 431 -7.74 18.77 -2.43
N VAL A 432 -7.77 19.63 -1.42
CA VAL A 432 -8.85 19.61 -0.42
C VAL A 432 -10.23 19.89 -1.04
N GLU A 433 -10.29 20.67 -2.11
CA GLU A 433 -11.51 20.94 -2.87
C GLU A 433 -12.03 19.66 -3.55
N ASN A 434 -11.15 18.87 -4.17
CA ASN A 434 -11.54 17.57 -4.75
C ASN A 434 -12.12 16.66 -3.67
N GLY A 435 -11.47 16.59 -2.51
CA GLY A 435 -11.97 15.81 -1.38
C GLY A 435 -13.31 16.31 -0.85
N ARG A 436 -13.53 17.63 -0.80
CA ARG A 436 -14.83 18.21 -0.48
C ARG A 436 -15.90 17.80 -1.49
N ASP A 437 -15.62 17.97 -2.77
CA ASP A 437 -16.60 17.81 -3.83
C ASP A 437 -17.02 16.34 -4.01
N ALA A 438 -16.09 15.39 -3.80
CA ALA A 438 -16.37 13.96 -3.85
C ALA A 438 -17.36 13.47 -2.77
N LEU A 439 -17.57 14.24 -1.70
CA LEU A 439 -18.61 13.95 -0.71
C LEU A 439 -20.03 14.29 -1.20
N PHE A 440 -20.15 14.98 -2.34
CA PHE A 440 -21.42 15.40 -2.92
C PHE A 440 -21.70 14.78 -4.30
N GLY A 441 -20.72 14.15 -4.93
CA GLY A 441 -20.86 13.51 -6.23
C GLY A 441 -19.53 13.06 -6.82
N ASP A 442 -19.56 12.62 -8.07
CA ASP A 442 -18.38 12.10 -8.76
C ASP A 442 -17.32 13.18 -9.01
N VAL A 443 -16.09 12.86 -8.62
CA VAL A 443 -14.89 13.63 -8.94
C VAL A 443 -13.85 12.65 -9.52
N GLY A 444 -13.69 12.70 -10.83
CA GLY A 444 -12.68 11.87 -11.52
C GLY A 444 -12.89 10.36 -11.38
N GLY A 445 -14.14 9.89 -11.32
CA GLY A 445 -14.50 8.49 -11.14
C GLY A 445 -14.65 8.06 -9.68
N HIS A 446 -14.58 8.98 -8.73
CA HIS A 446 -14.73 8.72 -7.30
C HIS A 446 -15.95 9.49 -6.75
N ASP A 447 -17.00 8.78 -6.37
CA ASP A 447 -18.17 9.31 -5.69
C ASP A 447 -18.21 8.74 -4.26
N TYR A 448 -17.96 9.63 -3.29
CA TYR A 448 -17.95 9.28 -1.87
C TYR A 448 -19.19 9.78 -1.12
N SER A 449 -20.24 10.22 -1.84
CA SER A 449 -21.47 10.77 -1.24
C SER A 449 -22.17 9.83 -0.23
N GLN A 450 -21.90 8.54 -0.30
CA GLN A 450 -22.37 7.54 0.67
C GLN A 450 -21.25 6.95 1.51
N SER A 451 -20.04 6.89 0.99
CA SER A 451 -18.92 6.15 1.59
C SER A 451 -18.32 6.78 2.85
N TYR A 452 -18.57 8.08 3.10
CA TYR A 452 -18.05 8.78 4.30
C TYR A 452 -18.91 8.56 5.56
N LYS A 453 -19.99 7.82 5.49
CA LYS A 453 -20.95 7.63 6.59
C LYS A 453 -20.56 6.46 7.49
N GLY A 454 -20.93 6.57 8.77
CA GLY A 454 -20.80 5.46 9.72
C GLY A 454 -19.42 5.32 10.39
N TYR A 455 -18.55 6.32 10.28
CA TYR A 455 -17.25 6.34 10.95
C TYR A 455 -17.32 7.08 12.30
N ASP A 456 -16.51 6.62 13.26
CA ASP A 456 -16.36 7.19 14.59
C ASP A 456 -15.26 8.26 14.65
N LEU A 457 -14.22 8.08 13.85
CA LEU A 457 -13.07 8.96 13.74
C LEU A 457 -12.75 9.20 12.26
N MET A 458 -12.39 10.44 11.92
CA MET A 458 -11.81 10.78 10.62
C MET A 458 -10.38 11.28 10.79
N ILE A 459 -9.46 10.75 10.00
CA ILE A 459 -8.10 11.27 9.88
C ILE A 459 -8.01 11.96 8.51
N LEU A 460 -7.87 13.29 8.51
CA LEU A 460 -7.98 14.14 7.32
C LEU A 460 -6.63 14.79 7.02
N SER A 461 -6.11 14.56 5.81
CA SER A 461 -4.86 15.16 5.35
C SER A 461 -4.91 15.52 3.87
N TYR A 462 -5.04 16.78 3.60
CA TYR A 462 -4.81 17.40 2.31
C TYR A 462 -3.78 18.51 2.44
N GLY A 463 -3.28 18.97 1.31
CA GLY A 463 -2.47 20.17 1.31
C GLY A 463 -1.24 20.12 0.41
N MET A 464 -0.70 18.95 0.13
CA MET A 464 0.46 18.86 -0.75
C MET A 464 0.16 19.45 -2.13
N ASN A 465 -1.02 19.20 -2.67
CA ASN A 465 -1.48 19.70 -3.97
C ASN A 465 -2.14 21.10 -3.89
N ASN A 466 -2.22 21.70 -2.69
CA ASN A 466 -2.79 23.02 -2.45
C ASN A 466 -1.72 24.12 -2.30
N ALA A 467 -0.60 24.02 -3.05
CA ALA A 467 0.51 24.96 -2.94
C ALA A 467 0.11 26.43 -3.14
N TYR A 468 -0.88 26.68 -3.97
CA TYR A 468 -1.33 28.02 -4.36
C TYR A 468 -2.78 28.33 -3.96
N THR A 469 -3.46 27.41 -3.28
CA THR A 469 -4.83 27.64 -2.78
C THR A 469 -4.80 28.71 -1.70
N PRO A 470 -5.61 29.79 -1.81
CA PRO A 470 -5.70 30.80 -0.77
C PRO A 470 -6.14 30.23 0.58
N GLU A 471 -5.69 30.84 1.67
CA GLU A 471 -6.00 30.41 3.04
C GLU A 471 -7.49 30.21 3.28
N GLU A 472 -8.29 31.19 2.91
CA GLU A 472 -9.74 31.17 3.13
C GLU A 472 -10.42 30.01 2.37
N GLU A 473 -9.98 29.74 1.13
CA GLU A 473 -10.51 28.64 0.32
C GLU A 473 -10.11 27.28 0.90
N PHE A 474 -8.84 27.12 1.32
CA PHE A 474 -8.36 25.90 1.97
C PHE A 474 -9.13 25.62 3.26
N LYS A 475 -9.28 26.63 4.12
CA LYS A 475 -10.03 26.52 5.38
C LYS A 475 -11.50 26.21 5.13
N ALA A 476 -12.13 26.90 4.19
CA ALA A 476 -13.55 26.69 3.86
C ALA A 476 -13.81 25.28 3.34
N ALA A 477 -12.94 24.75 2.46
CA ALA A 477 -13.05 23.38 1.96
C ALA A 477 -12.84 22.36 3.08
N THR A 478 -11.83 22.55 3.92
CA THR A 478 -11.57 21.69 5.09
C THR A 478 -12.77 21.66 6.04
N LEU A 479 -13.27 22.83 6.41
CA LEU A 479 -14.45 22.95 7.29
C LEU A 479 -15.68 22.28 6.67
N LYS A 480 -15.91 22.43 5.36
CA LYS A 480 -17.04 21.80 4.70
C LYS A 480 -16.97 20.27 4.73
N ILE A 481 -15.77 19.67 4.58
CA ILE A 481 -15.57 18.24 4.79
C ILE A 481 -15.95 17.85 6.23
N MET A 482 -15.41 18.56 7.22
CA MET A 482 -15.65 18.28 8.63
C MET A 482 -17.14 18.41 9.01
N GLU A 483 -17.81 19.44 8.53
CA GLU A 483 -19.26 19.66 8.73
C GLU A 483 -20.08 18.53 8.12
N THR A 484 -19.76 18.13 6.89
CA THR A 484 -20.47 17.07 6.16
C THR A 484 -20.39 15.72 6.90
N VAL A 485 -19.20 15.33 7.37
CA VAL A 485 -19.07 14.08 8.13
C VAL A 485 -19.74 14.18 9.50
N LYS A 486 -19.73 15.36 10.14
CA LYS A 486 -20.42 15.61 11.42
C LYS A 486 -21.95 15.60 11.27
N GLU A 487 -22.49 16.06 10.15
CA GLU A 487 -23.91 15.95 9.85
C GLU A 487 -24.34 14.48 9.75
N ALA A 488 -23.50 13.62 9.17
CA ALA A 488 -23.75 12.18 9.07
C ALA A 488 -23.57 11.43 10.40
N ASN A 489 -22.59 11.84 11.22
CA ASN A 489 -22.37 11.34 12.56
C ASN A 489 -22.03 12.49 13.51
N PRO A 490 -22.99 13.01 14.31
CA PRO A 490 -22.75 14.10 15.24
C PRO A 490 -21.66 13.84 16.29
N ASP A 491 -21.33 12.59 16.54
CA ASP A 491 -20.34 12.14 17.52
C ASP A 491 -18.94 11.92 16.93
N ILE A 492 -18.76 12.07 15.61
CA ILE A 492 -17.47 11.88 14.96
C ILE A 492 -16.41 12.82 15.54
N GLU A 493 -15.22 12.30 15.73
CA GLU A 493 -14.02 13.04 16.11
C GLU A 493 -13.06 13.12 14.94
N ILE A 494 -12.16 14.09 14.93
CA ILE A 494 -11.31 14.38 13.76
C ILE A 494 -9.86 14.54 14.16
N VAL A 495 -8.95 13.97 13.37
CA VAL A 495 -7.53 14.26 13.41
C VAL A 495 -7.16 15.01 12.13
N LEU A 496 -6.78 16.27 12.25
CA LEU A 496 -6.24 17.05 11.14
C LEU A 496 -4.73 16.82 11.05
N VAL A 497 -4.23 16.56 9.83
CA VAL A 497 -2.81 16.29 9.61
C VAL A 497 -2.30 17.21 8.50
N SER A 498 -1.28 18.02 8.78
CA SER A 498 -0.61 18.81 7.74
C SER A 498 0.33 17.93 6.91
N CYS A 499 0.59 18.32 5.65
CA CYS A 499 1.49 17.58 4.78
C CYS A 499 2.96 17.69 5.21
N MET A 500 3.82 16.79 4.69
CA MET A 500 5.27 16.92 4.81
C MET A 500 5.81 18.12 4.01
N ASN A 501 7.06 18.51 4.25
CA ASN A 501 7.72 19.49 3.41
C ASN A 501 7.94 18.92 2.00
N PRO A 502 7.57 19.62 0.92
CA PRO A 502 8.00 19.27 -0.42
C PRO A 502 9.52 19.52 -0.58
N ASN A 503 10.12 18.93 -1.61
CA ASN A 503 11.52 19.19 -1.91
C ASN A 503 11.72 20.69 -2.22
N PRO A 504 12.65 21.38 -1.53
CA PRO A 504 12.90 22.81 -1.75
C PRO A 504 13.23 23.16 -3.20
N ARG A 505 13.77 22.22 -3.97
CA ARG A 505 14.15 22.43 -5.39
C ARG A 505 12.97 22.64 -6.32
N VAL A 506 11.78 22.18 -5.96
CA VAL A 506 10.57 22.30 -6.83
C VAL A 506 9.84 23.62 -6.65
N GLY A 507 10.15 24.38 -5.61
CA GLY A 507 9.51 25.69 -5.36
C GLY A 507 8.03 25.62 -4.99
N TRP A 508 7.54 24.46 -4.54
CA TRP A 508 6.14 24.27 -4.17
C TRP A 508 5.80 24.70 -2.75
N ASP A 509 6.80 24.90 -1.90
CA ASP A 509 6.59 25.28 -0.51
C ASP A 509 6.10 26.74 -0.39
N VAL A 510 4.94 27.01 -0.98
CA VAL A 510 4.30 28.32 -0.95
C VAL A 510 3.36 28.40 0.24
N ASN A 511 2.30 27.59 0.26
CA ASN A 511 1.30 27.58 1.32
C ASN A 511 1.43 26.41 2.29
N GLN A 512 2.11 25.32 1.92
CA GLN A 512 2.27 24.14 2.78
C GLN A 512 2.86 24.51 4.16
N LYS A 513 3.81 25.42 4.19
CA LYS A 513 4.43 25.93 5.44
C LYS A 513 3.46 26.65 6.38
N HIS A 514 2.31 27.10 5.87
CA HIS A 514 1.28 27.79 6.64
C HIS A 514 0.12 26.90 7.05
N GLN A 515 -0.08 25.78 6.34
CA GLN A 515 -1.24 24.91 6.53
C GLN A 515 -1.36 24.35 7.95
N GLY A 516 -0.23 24.02 8.61
CA GLY A 516 -0.26 23.61 10.02
C GLY A 516 -0.91 24.64 10.93
N GLN A 517 -0.64 25.93 10.71
CA GLN A 517 -1.26 27.03 11.45
C GLN A 517 -2.76 27.17 11.08
N TRP A 518 -3.12 27.07 9.79
CA TRP A 518 -4.52 27.13 9.34
C TRP A 518 -5.37 26.01 9.94
N LEU A 519 -4.83 24.77 9.94
CA LEU A 519 -5.49 23.62 10.56
C LEU A 519 -5.62 23.78 12.08
N LYS A 520 -4.63 24.39 12.73
CA LYS A 520 -4.68 24.70 14.16
C LYS A 520 -5.81 25.68 14.48
N GLU A 521 -5.98 26.71 13.68
CA GLU A 521 -7.06 27.67 13.84
C GLU A 521 -8.44 27.01 13.69
N ILE A 522 -8.60 26.11 12.72
CA ILE A 522 -9.82 25.29 12.58
C ILE A 522 -10.04 24.42 13.83
N ALA A 523 -9.02 23.70 14.28
CA ALA A 523 -9.13 22.84 15.45
C ALA A 523 -9.47 23.59 16.75
N GLN A 524 -9.11 24.86 16.84
CA GLN A 524 -9.38 25.72 18.00
C GLN A 524 -10.74 26.45 17.95
N MET A 525 -11.49 26.34 16.85
CA MET A 525 -12.84 26.92 16.78
C MET A 525 -13.77 26.30 17.84
N PRO A 526 -14.67 27.07 18.47
CA PRO A 526 -15.57 26.56 19.53
C PRO A 526 -16.37 25.31 19.13
N ALA A 527 -16.71 25.17 17.85
CA ALA A 527 -17.46 24.02 17.34
C ALA A 527 -16.60 22.74 17.22
N TRP A 528 -15.26 22.85 17.26
CA TRP A 528 -14.32 21.79 16.92
C TRP A 528 -13.30 21.48 18.03
N GLN A 529 -12.98 22.42 18.90
CA GLN A 529 -11.88 22.31 19.90
C GLN A 529 -11.97 21.08 20.83
N GLU A 530 -13.18 20.54 21.08
CA GLU A 530 -13.40 19.39 21.96
C GLU A 530 -13.50 18.06 21.22
N ARG A 531 -13.27 18.07 19.89
CA ARG A 531 -13.38 16.88 19.05
C ARG A 531 -12.34 16.80 17.94
N THR A 532 -11.35 17.68 17.96
CA THR A 532 -10.34 17.73 16.89
C THR A 532 -8.95 17.76 17.49
N ALA A 533 -8.12 16.81 17.08
CA ALA A 533 -6.69 16.80 17.33
C ALA A 533 -5.93 17.26 16.07
N LEU A 534 -4.72 17.79 16.28
CA LEU A 534 -3.85 18.27 15.21
C LEU A 534 -2.51 17.55 15.22
N VAL A 535 -2.11 17.06 14.06
CA VAL A 535 -0.75 16.60 13.76
C VAL A 535 -0.12 17.59 12.77
N ASP A 536 0.68 18.54 13.29
CA ASP A 536 1.45 19.43 12.42
C ASP A 536 2.71 18.72 11.91
N PHE A 537 2.51 17.84 10.93
CA PHE A 537 3.58 17.02 10.40
C PHE A 537 4.59 17.83 9.58
N TYR A 538 4.18 18.99 9.05
CA TYR A 538 5.11 19.91 8.38
C TYR A 538 6.26 20.30 9.36
N GLN A 539 5.94 20.66 10.60
CA GLN A 539 6.94 21.01 11.60
C GLN A 539 7.75 19.79 12.05
N VAL A 540 7.14 18.63 12.18
CA VAL A 540 7.85 17.37 12.48
C VAL A 540 8.90 17.11 11.39
N HIS A 541 8.50 17.08 10.14
CA HIS A 541 9.41 16.82 9.01
C HIS A 541 10.48 17.92 8.88
N LYS A 542 10.11 19.18 9.07
CA LYS A 542 11.06 20.31 9.06
C LYS A 542 12.17 20.14 10.11
N SER A 543 11.82 19.70 11.32
CA SER A 543 12.82 19.44 12.37
C SER A 543 13.75 18.27 12.00
N ILE A 544 13.23 17.23 11.35
CA ILE A 544 14.01 16.11 10.82
C ILE A 544 14.99 16.58 9.72
N LEU A 545 14.53 17.42 8.81
CA LEU A 545 15.35 17.96 7.71
C LEU A 545 16.49 18.87 8.17
N ALA A 546 16.49 19.35 9.41
CA ALA A 546 17.65 20.02 9.98
C ALA A 546 18.88 19.10 10.12
N TYR A 547 18.62 17.79 10.26
CA TYR A 547 19.66 16.77 10.48
C TYR A 547 19.84 15.81 9.31
N LYS A 548 18.85 15.65 8.44
CA LYS A 548 18.85 14.69 7.34
C LYS A 548 18.74 15.38 5.99
N ASP A 549 19.35 14.78 4.97
CA ASP A 549 19.14 15.20 3.58
C ASP A 549 17.72 14.80 3.13
N PHE A 550 17.06 15.60 2.29
CA PHE A 550 15.70 15.33 1.82
C PHE A 550 15.56 13.94 1.18
N SER A 551 16.60 13.53 0.39
CA SER A 551 16.69 12.21 -0.25
C SER A 551 16.64 11.02 0.73
N SER A 552 16.84 11.25 2.03
CA SER A 552 16.72 10.25 3.09
C SER A 552 15.31 10.11 3.64
N THR A 553 14.36 10.93 3.20
CA THR A 553 12.98 11.01 3.74
C THR A 553 11.90 10.79 2.69
N THR A 554 12.28 10.69 1.42
CA THR A 554 11.37 10.66 0.29
C THR A 554 11.50 9.38 -0.53
N GLY A 555 10.39 8.94 -1.12
CA GLY A 555 10.36 7.84 -2.09
C GLY A 555 10.47 8.31 -3.54
N ASN A 556 10.09 9.58 -3.85
CA ASN A 556 10.03 10.10 -5.22
C ASN A 556 10.87 11.35 -5.48
N ASN A 557 11.63 11.80 -4.48
CA ASN A 557 12.44 13.02 -4.51
C ASN A 557 11.66 14.35 -4.61
N ILE A 558 10.34 14.34 -4.55
CA ILE A 558 9.49 15.54 -4.66
C ILE A 558 8.67 15.79 -3.39
N ASN A 559 7.76 14.88 -3.06
CA ASN A 559 6.71 15.16 -2.09
C ASN A 559 6.08 13.93 -1.41
N HIS A 560 6.54 12.72 -1.72
CA HIS A 560 6.05 11.51 -1.08
C HIS A 560 7.06 10.95 -0.07
N PRO A 561 6.59 10.47 1.09
CA PRO A 561 7.46 9.90 2.10
C PRO A 561 7.97 8.52 1.66
N ASN A 562 9.19 8.16 2.11
CA ASN A 562 9.65 6.79 2.06
C ASN A 562 9.10 5.96 3.24
N ASP A 563 9.38 4.66 3.28
CA ASP A 563 8.91 3.75 4.33
C ASP A 563 9.21 4.20 5.75
N TRP A 564 10.37 4.82 5.98
CA TRP A 564 10.71 5.32 7.31
C TRP A 564 9.85 6.52 7.70
N LEU A 565 9.68 7.49 6.79
CA LEU A 565 8.88 8.68 7.08
C LEU A 565 7.37 8.35 7.17
N ILE A 566 6.88 7.34 6.42
CA ILE A 566 5.53 6.80 6.58
C ILE A 566 5.29 6.31 8.01
N ARG A 567 6.26 5.59 8.59
CA ARG A 567 6.17 5.15 10.00
C ARG A 567 6.15 6.34 10.95
N VAL A 568 6.99 7.35 10.70
CA VAL A 568 7.01 8.58 11.54
C VAL A 568 5.66 9.31 11.46
N TYR A 569 5.02 9.36 10.29
CA TYR A 569 3.65 9.86 10.16
C TYR A 569 2.67 9.07 11.03
N ALA A 570 2.65 7.75 10.85
CA ALA A 570 1.74 6.87 11.59
C ALA A 570 1.95 6.97 13.11
N GLN A 571 3.22 7.02 13.57
CA GLN A 571 3.57 7.21 14.98
C GLN A 571 3.02 8.51 15.54
N ASN A 572 3.16 9.64 14.82
CA ASN A 572 2.62 10.94 15.25
C ASN A 572 1.09 10.96 15.28
N ILE A 573 0.43 10.33 14.29
CA ILE A 573 -1.03 10.23 14.27
C ILE A 573 -1.53 9.38 15.43
N VAL A 574 -0.95 8.20 15.66
CA VAL A 574 -1.31 7.33 16.79
C VAL A 574 -1.07 8.03 18.12
N ARG A 575 0.04 8.79 18.24
CA ARG A 575 0.34 9.58 19.45
C ARG A 575 -0.68 10.68 19.71
N ALA A 576 -1.18 11.34 18.68
CA ALA A 576 -2.25 12.32 18.85
C ALA A 576 -3.53 11.69 19.42
N ILE A 577 -3.85 10.45 18.98
CA ILE A 577 -5.07 9.74 19.38
C ILE A 577 -4.94 9.13 20.77
N THR A 578 -3.83 8.47 21.08
CA THR A 578 -3.67 7.66 22.29
C THR A 578 -2.39 8.01 23.06
N ARG A 579 -2.35 7.61 24.34
CA ARG A 579 -1.11 7.64 25.13
C ARG A 579 -0.24 6.42 24.86
#